data_57273e2664fddae69da88c01acf3e926
#
_entry.id   57273e2664fddae69da88c01acf3e926
#
_cell.length_a   1.000
_cell.length_b   1.000
_cell.length_c   1.000
_cell.angle_alpha   90.00
_cell.angle_beta   90.00
_cell.angle_gamma   90.00
#
_symmetry.space_group_name_H-M   'P 1'
#
loop_
_entity.id
_entity.type
_entity.pdbx_description
1 polymer ?
#
loop_
_entity_poly.entity_id
_entity_poly.type
_entity_poly.pdbx_seq_one_letter_code
_entity_poly.pdbx_strand_id
1 'polypeptide(L)'
;MSSPVPQSVYAERLARVRAELAARGLDGFVVPISDEHMSEYVGDYAQRMAWLTGFGGSAGTAAVLPAKAAVFVDGRYTVQVRDQVDGSLFDYVGVPQSSVAEWLGANVSAGQKIGFDPWLHGIDWARGLGKALADKGAQLVAVDDNPLDAAWDDQPAPSAAAVTVYDTKLAGQAATDKRAVIADWLKAKGLDTTVMTALDSVAWTFNIRGSDVSHTPVGLAFALLHADATADLFIAPEKVTDAVRAHLGNSVRIHDRDAFEAALADLKDKKVAVDPDRAVAAIFTALEAAGAKIERHRDPAVLPKAIKNDTELNGTRAAHVRDGVAVSRFLQWMEDVAPLGGLDELGAAAKLREFRDANGALVDLSFDTISAAGPNGALPHYKVDATTNRAIETGTLYLVDSGGQYADGTTDITRTIAIGVPTAEMRRRFTQVLKGHIALATARFPKGTRGSQLDILARQYLWADGVDYAHGTDHGVGAYLAVHEGPQRIAKPAGGQAGTEEPLHAGMILSNEPGYYKAGAFGIRIENLVIVVPQSIDGAEEDMLGFETITFTPIAQNLVDTALLSGAEADWLDAYHAAVFEKLAPGMSGDDRAWLEAACAPLDRAPTALAA
;
A
#
# COMPACT_ATOMS: atom_id res chain seq x y z
N MET A 1 -18.96 0.72 13.88
CA MET A 1 -17.72 0.98 14.63
C MET A 1 -17.73 0.08 15.86
N SER A 2 -16.79 -0.85 15.98
CA SER A 2 -16.65 -1.68 17.17
C SER A 2 -16.13 -0.82 18.34
N SER A 3 -16.66 -1.03 19.56
CA SER A 3 -16.14 -0.38 20.76
C SER A 3 -14.67 -0.75 20.98
N PRO A 4 -13.83 0.15 21.52
CA PRO A 4 -12.43 -0.17 21.82
C PRO A 4 -12.34 -1.37 22.75
N VAL A 5 -11.47 -2.32 22.40
CA VAL A 5 -11.27 -3.55 23.15
C VAL A 5 -10.51 -3.20 24.44
N PRO A 6 -10.97 -3.58 25.65
CA PRO A 6 -10.25 -3.30 26.88
C PRO A 6 -8.84 -3.93 26.87
N GLN A 7 -7.83 -3.24 27.38
CA GLN A 7 -6.44 -3.75 27.45
C GLN A 7 -6.31 -5.10 28.19
N SER A 8 -7.19 -5.40 29.14
CA SER A 8 -7.27 -6.70 29.81
C SER A 8 -7.49 -7.88 28.86
N VAL A 9 -8.17 -7.66 27.72
CA VAL A 9 -8.43 -8.70 26.72
C VAL A 9 -7.15 -9.15 26.02
N TYR A 10 -6.22 -8.25 25.74
CA TYR A 10 -4.93 -8.62 25.12
C TYR A 10 -4.04 -9.44 26.07
N ALA A 11 -4.10 -9.17 27.38
CA ALA A 11 -3.44 -10.01 28.38
C ALA A 11 -4.02 -11.44 28.42
N GLU A 12 -5.34 -11.59 28.33
CA GLU A 12 -6.01 -12.88 28.25
C GLU A 12 -5.66 -13.63 26.97
N ARG A 13 -5.70 -12.94 25.80
CA ARG A 13 -5.32 -13.50 24.50
C ARG A 13 -3.87 -13.98 24.48
N LEU A 14 -2.94 -13.17 25.01
CA LEU A 14 -1.53 -13.55 25.12
C LEU A 14 -1.34 -14.76 26.05
N ALA A 15 -2.08 -14.84 27.16
CA ALA A 15 -2.05 -15.98 28.07
C ALA A 15 -2.59 -17.27 27.39
N ARG A 16 -3.66 -17.16 26.60
CA ARG A 16 -4.23 -18.29 25.83
C ARG A 16 -3.23 -18.80 24.78
N VAL A 17 -2.62 -17.88 24.01
CA VAL A 17 -1.58 -18.27 23.04
C VAL A 17 -0.41 -18.96 23.73
N ARG A 18 0.07 -18.46 24.86
CA ARG A 18 1.12 -19.11 25.65
C ARG A 18 0.72 -20.52 26.12
N ALA A 19 -0.53 -20.72 26.51
CA ALA A 19 -1.05 -22.03 26.89
C ALA A 19 -1.05 -23.01 25.71
N GLU A 20 -1.48 -22.55 24.51
CA GLU A 20 -1.43 -23.33 23.26
C GLU A 20 0.01 -23.70 22.89
N LEU A 21 0.95 -22.77 22.97
CA LEU A 21 2.36 -23.03 22.72
C LEU A 21 2.92 -24.10 23.66
N ALA A 22 2.63 -23.97 24.95
CA ALA A 22 3.06 -24.97 25.95
C ALA A 22 2.46 -26.35 25.69
N ALA A 23 1.17 -26.45 25.33
CA ALA A 23 0.51 -27.70 24.98
C ALA A 23 1.14 -28.39 23.76
N ARG A 24 1.69 -27.62 22.83
CA ARG A 24 2.38 -28.10 21.61
C ARG A 24 3.88 -28.33 21.81
N GLY A 25 4.41 -28.06 23.01
CA GLY A 25 5.84 -28.17 23.31
C GLY A 25 6.71 -27.14 22.59
N LEU A 26 6.15 -25.95 22.35
CA LEU A 26 6.83 -24.79 21.78
C LEU A 26 7.20 -23.79 22.87
N ASP A 27 8.40 -23.23 22.79
CA ASP A 27 8.90 -22.22 23.71
C ASP A 27 8.68 -20.78 23.20
N GLY A 28 8.09 -20.62 22.03
CA GLY A 28 7.73 -19.33 21.47
C GLY A 28 7.13 -19.45 20.08
N PHE A 29 6.64 -18.32 19.56
CA PHE A 29 6.02 -18.25 18.24
C PHE A 29 6.19 -16.86 17.61
N VAL A 30 6.31 -16.81 16.27
CA VAL A 30 6.38 -15.56 15.51
C VAL A 30 5.09 -15.38 14.72
N VAL A 31 4.49 -14.19 14.84
CA VAL A 31 3.21 -13.83 14.24
C VAL A 31 3.43 -12.67 13.30
N PRO A 32 3.41 -12.88 11.98
CA PRO A 32 3.48 -11.79 11.01
C PRO A 32 2.11 -11.13 10.84
N ILE A 33 2.10 -9.98 10.19
CA ILE A 33 0.86 -9.32 9.77
C ILE A 33 0.26 -9.96 8.51
N SER A 34 1.10 -10.55 7.68
CA SER A 34 0.71 -11.14 6.38
C SER A 34 -0.18 -12.38 6.51
N ASP A 35 -0.89 -12.64 5.42
CA ASP A 35 -1.64 -13.87 5.16
C ASP A 35 -0.83 -14.86 4.28
N GLU A 36 -1.47 -15.93 3.85
CA GLU A 36 -0.91 -16.96 2.98
C GLU A 36 -0.60 -16.49 1.54
N HIS A 37 -1.00 -15.27 1.20
CA HIS A 37 -0.72 -14.60 -0.07
C HIS A 37 0.39 -13.54 0.05
N MET A 38 0.97 -13.38 1.25
CA MET A 38 1.94 -12.32 1.58
C MET A 38 1.36 -10.92 1.33
N SER A 39 0.07 -10.74 1.57
CA SER A 39 -0.65 -9.48 1.37
C SER A 39 -0.27 -8.44 2.42
N GLU A 40 -0.25 -7.15 2.05
CA GLU A 40 -0.10 -6.03 2.99
C GLU A 40 -1.40 -5.78 3.75
N TYR A 41 -2.52 -5.75 3.04
CA TYR A 41 -3.86 -5.71 3.62
C TYR A 41 -4.45 -7.11 3.58
N VAL A 42 -4.93 -7.58 4.70
CA VAL A 42 -5.42 -8.95 4.88
C VAL A 42 -6.90 -8.95 5.28
N GLY A 43 -7.60 -10.02 4.92
CA GLY A 43 -8.99 -10.20 5.34
C GLY A 43 -9.13 -10.36 6.86
N ASP A 44 -10.33 -10.17 7.39
CA ASP A 44 -10.60 -10.21 8.83
C ASP A 44 -10.17 -11.54 9.49
N TYR A 45 -10.27 -12.65 8.76
CA TYR A 45 -9.84 -13.97 9.23
C TYR A 45 -8.33 -14.07 9.51
N ALA A 46 -7.53 -13.23 8.86
CA ALA A 46 -6.07 -13.24 8.93
C ALA A 46 -5.50 -12.13 9.85
N GLN A 47 -6.33 -11.33 10.51
CA GLN A 47 -5.93 -10.25 11.41
C GLN A 47 -5.32 -10.74 12.75
N ARG A 48 -4.46 -11.76 12.68
CA ARG A 48 -3.87 -12.45 13.84
C ARG A 48 -3.06 -11.51 14.73
N MET A 49 -2.24 -10.66 14.12
CA MET A 49 -1.41 -9.71 14.87
C MET A 49 -2.27 -8.65 15.58
N ALA A 50 -3.27 -8.11 14.91
CA ALA A 50 -4.20 -7.15 15.49
C ALA A 50 -5.02 -7.78 16.62
N TRP A 51 -5.50 -9.01 16.46
CA TRP A 51 -6.19 -9.75 17.49
C TRP A 51 -5.30 -9.96 18.72
N LEU A 52 -4.04 -10.35 18.54
CA LEU A 52 -3.12 -10.64 19.65
C LEU A 52 -2.70 -9.37 20.40
N THR A 53 -2.44 -8.27 19.69
CA THR A 53 -1.71 -7.12 20.23
C THR A 53 -2.50 -5.82 20.29
N GLY A 54 -3.58 -5.70 19.51
CA GLY A 54 -4.29 -4.44 19.27
C GLY A 54 -3.68 -3.55 18.20
N PHE A 55 -2.54 -3.93 17.61
CA PHE A 55 -1.86 -3.13 16.59
C PHE A 55 -2.60 -3.19 15.26
N GLY A 56 -3.06 -2.05 14.78
CA GLY A 56 -3.84 -1.90 13.55
C GLY A 56 -3.07 -1.31 12.36
N GLY A 57 -1.73 -1.28 12.39
CA GLY A 57 -0.91 -0.85 11.25
C GLY A 57 -0.84 -1.91 10.15
N SER A 58 -0.34 -1.54 8.95
CA SER A 58 -0.21 -2.44 7.80
C SER A 58 1.15 -3.14 7.68
N ALA A 59 2.09 -2.87 8.58
CA ALA A 59 3.40 -3.53 8.61
C ALA A 59 3.85 -3.80 10.05
N GLY A 60 4.19 -5.05 10.35
CA GLY A 60 4.64 -5.45 11.67
C GLY A 60 4.76 -6.96 11.85
N THR A 61 5.37 -7.33 12.95
CA THR A 61 5.51 -8.73 13.39
C THR A 61 5.44 -8.76 14.91
N ALA A 62 4.83 -9.78 15.49
CA ALA A 62 4.94 -10.03 16.92
C ALA A 62 5.75 -11.30 17.19
N ALA A 63 6.47 -11.33 18.30
CA ALA A 63 7.11 -12.54 18.82
C ALA A 63 6.66 -12.79 20.26
N VAL A 64 6.27 -14.02 20.54
CA VAL A 64 5.78 -14.45 21.86
C VAL A 64 6.73 -15.49 22.43
N LEU A 65 7.23 -15.26 23.64
CA LEU A 65 7.96 -16.20 24.47
C LEU A 65 7.20 -16.44 25.78
N PRO A 66 7.55 -17.44 26.60
CA PRO A 66 6.82 -17.76 27.83
C PRO A 66 6.69 -16.57 28.80
N ALA A 67 7.75 -15.76 28.96
CA ALA A 67 7.81 -14.64 29.90
C ALA A 67 7.90 -13.26 29.22
N LYS A 68 8.13 -13.20 27.89
CA LYS A 68 8.30 -11.96 27.15
C LYS A 68 7.49 -12.00 25.85
N ALA A 69 7.15 -10.82 25.34
CA ALA A 69 6.64 -10.68 23.98
C ALA A 69 7.11 -9.34 23.42
N ALA A 70 7.17 -9.23 22.09
CA ALA A 70 7.58 -8.01 21.42
C ALA A 70 6.75 -7.75 20.16
N VAL A 71 6.57 -6.49 19.82
CA VAL A 71 6.01 -6.02 18.55
C VAL A 71 7.08 -5.24 17.80
N PHE A 72 7.33 -5.64 16.56
CA PHE A 72 8.32 -5.07 15.65
C PHE A 72 7.61 -4.20 14.62
N VAL A 73 7.98 -2.93 14.52
CA VAL A 73 7.40 -1.98 13.57
C VAL A 73 8.48 -1.11 12.94
N ASP A 74 8.24 -0.64 11.71
CA ASP A 74 9.12 0.30 11.04
C ASP A 74 8.85 1.77 11.45
N GLY A 75 9.60 2.70 10.86
CA GLY A 75 9.56 4.12 11.22
C GLY A 75 8.20 4.80 11.08
N ARG A 76 7.28 4.24 10.29
CA ARG A 76 5.91 4.75 10.09
C ARG A 76 5.03 4.58 11.34
N TYR A 77 5.31 3.56 12.15
CA TYR A 77 4.46 3.08 13.24
C TYR A 77 5.06 3.23 14.64
N THR A 78 6.21 3.91 14.79
CA THR A 78 6.91 4.02 16.08
C THR A 78 6.12 4.74 17.18
N VAL A 79 5.19 5.61 16.83
CA VAL A 79 4.27 6.28 17.76
C VAL A 79 3.00 5.45 17.92
N GLN A 80 2.36 5.04 16.81
CA GLN A 80 1.11 4.29 16.83
C GLN A 80 1.19 3.00 17.66
N VAL A 81 2.30 2.27 17.60
CA VAL A 81 2.47 1.05 18.41
C VAL A 81 2.40 1.33 19.91
N ARG A 82 2.85 2.51 20.36
CA ARG A 82 2.82 2.91 21.78
C ARG A 82 1.43 3.32 22.25
N ASP A 83 0.61 3.80 21.32
CA ASP A 83 -0.75 4.24 21.60
C ASP A 83 -1.73 3.05 21.58
N GLN A 84 -1.48 2.03 20.75
CA GLN A 84 -2.38 0.91 20.54
C GLN A 84 -2.02 -0.36 21.32
N VAL A 85 -0.74 -0.61 21.56
CA VAL A 85 -0.25 -1.85 22.19
C VAL A 85 0.13 -1.60 23.64
N ASP A 86 -0.26 -2.50 24.54
CA ASP A 86 0.08 -2.41 25.96
C ASP A 86 1.57 -2.72 26.18
N GLY A 87 2.36 -1.69 26.52
CA GLY A 87 3.79 -1.79 26.81
C GLY A 87 4.15 -2.59 28.06
N SER A 88 3.17 -2.95 28.89
CA SER A 88 3.40 -3.89 30.00
C SER A 88 3.38 -5.36 29.54
N LEU A 89 2.81 -5.63 28.37
CA LEU A 89 2.72 -6.97 27.77
C LEU A 89 3.75 -7.21 26.66
N PHE A 90 4.08 -6.16 25.90
CA PHE A 90 4.94 -6.24 24.72
C PHE A 90 6.06 -5.20 24.73
N ASP A 91 7.28 -5.63 24.41
CA ASP A 91 8.38 -4.73 24.09
C ASP A 91 8.12 -4.10 22.70
N TYR A 92 8.43 -2.81 22.54
CA TYR A 92 8.39 -2.14 21.22
C TYR A 92 9.76 -2.15 20.58
N VAL A 93 9.89 -2.75 19.40
CA VAL A 93 11.15 -2.90 18.69
C VAL A 93 11.07 -2.20 17.33
N GLY A 94 11.96 -1.24 17.09
CA GLY A 94 12.06 -0.53 15.81
C GLY A 94 12.85 -1.35 14.78
N VAL A 95 12.31 -1.49 13.57
CA VAL A 95 12.97 -2.08 12.41
C VAL A 95 13.42 -0.93 11.48
N PRO A 96 14.64 -0.91 10.93
CA PRO A 96 15.64 -1.98 10.90
C PRO A 96 16.67 -1.94 12.05
N GLN A 97 16.48 -1.11 13.08
CA GLN A 97 17.45 -0.95 14.17
C GLN A 97 17.69 -2.27 14.94
N SER A 98 16.65 -3.10 15.06
CA SER A 98 16.76 -4.47 15.53
C SER A 98 15.78 -5.38 14.76
N SER A 99 16.15 -6.62 14.58
CA SER A 99 15.36 -7.62 13.86
C SER A 99 14.70 -8.64 14.83
N VAL A 100 13.70 -9.37 14.33
CA VAL A 100 13.11 -10.53 15.04
C VAL A 100 14.20 -11.53 15.43
N ALA A 101 15.14 -11.79 14.52
CA ALA A 101 16.24 -12.75 14.75
C ALA A 101 17.19 -12.28 15.88
N GLU A 102 17.53 -10.99 15.94
CA GLU A 102 18.37 -10.42 16.99
C GLU A 102 17.67 -10.45 18.35
N TRP A 103 16.38 -10.04 18.40
CA TRP A 103 15.62 -10.05 19.64
C TRP A 103 15.42 -11.47 20.15
N LEU A 104 15.04 -12.44 19.30
CA LEU A 104 14.95 -13.85 19.69
C LEU A 104 16.30 -14.38 20.13
N GLY A 105 17.38 -14.12 19.38
CA GLY A 105 18.74 -14.55 19.73
C GLY A 105 19.25 -14.02 21.07
N ALA A 106 18.71 -12.89 21.55
CA ALA A 106 19.01 -12.32 22.88
C ALA A 106 18.12 -12.91 24.01
N ASN A 107 17.00 -13.54 23.68
CA ASN A 107 16.00 -13.97 24.64
C ASN A 107 15.73 -15.49 24.67
N VAL A 108 16.31 -16.25 23.73
CA VAL A 108 16.19 -17.71 23.70
C VAL A 108 17.40 -18.41 24.33
N SER A 109 17.20 -19.63 24.78
CA SER A 109 18.24 -20.52 25.31
C SER A 109 18.39 -21.77 24.43
N ALA A 110 19.53 -22.46 24.54
CA ALA A 110 19.75 -23.71 23.83
C ALA A 110 18.68 -24.76 24.18
N GLY A 111 18.25 -25.50 23.17
CA GLY A 111 17.20 -26.49 23.25
C GLY A 111 15.77 -25.99 23.06
N GLN A 112 15.56 -24.67 23.08
CA GLN A 112 14.23 -24.08 22.88
C GLN A 112 13.75 -24.21 21.43
N LYS A 113 12.42 -24.37 21.28
CA LYS A 113 11.71 -24.50 20.01
C LYS A 113 10.83 -23.28 19.77
N ILE A 114 11.14 -22.52 18.74
CA ILE A 114 10.35 -21.36 18.31
C ILE A 114 9.52 -21.79 17.11
N GLY A 115 8.19 -21.72 17.26
CA GLY A 115 7.26 -22.08 16.19
C GLY A 115 7.09 -20.93 15.18
N PHE A 116 6.75 -21.28 13.95
CA PHE A 116 6.26 -20.38 12.93
C PHE A 116 5.27 -21.11 12.03
N ASP A 117 4.32 -20.38 11.46
CA ASP A 117 3.40 -20.91 10.46
C ASP A 117 4.06 -20.78 9.07
N PRO A 118 4.36 -21.88 8.37
CA PRO A 118 5.01 -21.83 7.06
C PRO A 118 4.11 -21.26 5.96
N TRP A 119 2.80 -21.16 6.17
CA TRP A 119 1.86 -20.49 5.28
C TRP A 119 1.81 -18.97 5.42
N LEU A 120 2.48 -18.40 6.43
CA LEU A 120 2.47 -16.96 6.69
C LEU A 120 3.83 -16.28 6.54
N HIS A 121 4.88 -17.02 6.21
CA HIS A 121 6.25 -16.51 6.14
C HIS A 121 6.96 -16.92 4.84
N GLY A 122 7.75 -16.01 4.28
CA GLY A 122 8.58 -16.31 3.12
C GLY A 122 9.73 -17.29 3.44
N ILE A 123 10.17 -18.04 2.43
CA ILE A 123 11.19 -19.11 2.58
C ILE A 123 12.54 -18.55 3.06
N ASP A 124 12.98 -17.39 2.59
CA ASP A 124 14.26 -16.80 2.97
C ASP A 124 14.25 -16.30 4.41
N TRP A 125 13.13 -15.74 4.86
CA TRP A 125 12.94 -15.38 6.26
C TRP A 125 13.03 -16.63 7.15
N ALA A 126 12.31 -17.69 6.81
CA ALA A 126 12.32 -18.93 7.60
C ALA A 126 13.73 -19.56 7.68
N ARG A 127 14.44 -19.64 6.55
CA ARG A 127 15.81 -20.15 6.51
C ARG A 127 16.80 -19.26 7.29
N GLY A 128 16.66 -17.94 7.15
CA GLY A 128 17.50 -16.96 7.85
C GLY A 128 17.31 -17.02 9.37
N LEU A 129 16.06 -17.02 9.84
CA LEU A 129 15.75 -17.14 11.27
C LEU A 129 16.15 -18.52 11.81
N GLY A 130 15.88 -19.59 11.05
CA GLY A 130 16.29 -20.94 11.44
C GLY A 130 17.80 -21.06 11.69
N LYS A 131 18.62 -20.46 10.81
CA LYS A 131 20.06 -20.39 10.98
C LYS A 131 20.45 -19.57 12.22
N ALA A 132 19.87 -18.39 12.41
CA ALA A 132 20.16 -17.52 13.54
C ALA A 132 19.84 -18.18 14.89
N LEU A 133 18.74 -18.94 14.97
CA LEU A 133 18.36 -19.72 16.16
C LEU A 133 19.28 -20.92 16.38
N ALA A 134 19.67 -21.62 15.32
CA ALA A 134 20.61 -22.74 15.40
C ALA A 134 21.99 -22.32 15.96
N ASP A 135 22.47 -21.11 15.60
CA ASP A 135 23.70 -20.52 16.13
C ASP A 135 23.61 -20.27 17.66
N LYS A 136 22.39 -20.22 18.22
CA LYS A 136 22.12 -20.14 19.67
C LYS A 136 21.78 -21.49 20.32
N GLY A 137 21.81 -22.57 19.53
CA GLY A 137 21.40 -23.90 19.98
C GLY A 137 19.88 -24.08 20.11
N ALA A 138 19.08 -23.15 19.64
CA ALA A 138 17.63 -23.23 19.56
C ALA A 138 17.17 -23.70 18.16
N GLN A 139 15.89 -23.99 18.00
CA GLN A 139 15.32 -24.50 16.75
C GLN A 139 14.15 -23.65 16.28
N LEU A 140 14.05 -23.40 14.97
CA LEU A 140 12.83 -22.93 14.33
C LEU A 140 12.00 -24.15 13.88
N VAL A 141 10.72 -24.20 14.26
CA VAL A 141 9.84 -25.35 14.01
C VAL A 141 8.62 -24.88 13.22
N ALA A 142 8.44 -25.43 12.01
CA ALA A 142 7.20 -25.23 11.28
C ALA A 142 6.04 -25.95 11.99
N VAL A 143 4.89 -25.31 12.08
CA VAL A 143 3.67 -25.89 12.63
C VAL A 143 2.69 -26.27 11.51
N ASP A 144 1.94 -27.34 11.70
CA ASP A 144 0.89 -27.75 10.77
C ASP A 144 -0.39 -26.92 10.99
N ASP A 145 -0.71 -26.61 12.26
CA ASP A 145 -1.86 -25.79 12.66
C ASP A 145 -1.39 -24.57 13.44
N ASN A 146 -1.93 -23.39 13.10
CA ASN A 146 -1.55 -22.15 13.73
C ASN A 146 -2.06 -22.08 15.19
N PRO A 147 -1.19 -21.91 16.20
CA PRO A 147 -1.61 -21.83 17.61
C PRO A 147 -2.45 -20.60 17.93
N LEU A 148 -2.37 -19.52 17.14
CA LEU A 148 -3.22 -18.36 17.33
C LEU A 148 -4.66 -18.65 16.89
N ASP A 149 -4.85 -19.37 15.77
CA ASP A 149 -6.18 -19.74 15.27
C ASP A 149 -6.87 -20.68 16.29
N ALA A 150 -6.12 -21.58 16.92
CA ALA A 150 -6.63 -22.42 17.99
C ALA A 150 -7.01 -21.63 19.26
N ALA A 151 -6.34 -20.48 19.53
CA ALA A 151 -6.62 -19.62 20.65
C ALA A 151 -7.71 -18.57 20.35
N TRP A 152 -8.09 -18.37 19.09
CA TRP A 152 -9.02 -17.34 18.62
C TRP A 152 -10.43 -17.91 18.37
N ASP A 153 -11.21 -18.09 19.45
CA ASP A 153 -12.52 -18.78 19.41
C ASP A 153 -13.55 -18.13 18.46
N ASP A 154 -13.49 -16.83 18.27
CA ASP A 154 -14.38 -16.03 17.45
C ASP A 154 -13.71 -15.55 16.15
N GLN A 155 -12.71 -16.29 15.65
CA GLN A 155 -12.03 -15.96 14.40
C GLN A 155 -13.03 -15.92 13.25
N PRO A 156 -13.09 -14.80 12.50
CA PRO A 156 -13.95 -14.72 11.32
C PRO A 156 -13.57 -15.78 10.28
N ALA A 157 -14.57 -16.30 9.57
CA ALA A 157 -14.30 -17.12 8.40
C ALA A 157 -13.78 -16.26 7.24
N PRO A 158 -12.97 -16.82 6.30
CA PRO A 158 -12.67 -16.16 5.04
C PRO A 158 -13.96 -15.75 4.31
N SER A 159 -13.90 -14.62 3.59
CA SER A 159 -15.06 -14.11 2.83
C SER A 159 -15.55 -15.15 1.81
N ALA A 160 -16.87 -15.32 1.71
CA ALA A 160 -17.53 -16.13 0.69
C ALA A 160 -18.10 -15.27 -0.47
N ALA A 161 -17.74 -13.99 -0.53
CA ALA A 161 -18.23 -13.07 -1.57
C ALA A 161 -17.82 -13.54 -2.97
N ALA A 162 -18.77 -13.49 -3.91
CA ALA A 162 -18.54 -13.92 -5.28
C ALA A 162 -17.51 -13.00 -5.97
N VAL A 163 -16.61 -13.60 -6.76
CA VAL A 163 -15.80 -12.84 -7.69
C VAL A 163 -16.60 -12.47 -8.93
N THR A 164 -16.23 -11.37 -9.55
CA THR A 164 -16.88 -10.80 -10.73
C THR A 164 -15.93 -10.75 -11.91
N VAL A 165 -16.47 -10.79 -13.12
CA VAL A 165 -15.69 -10.58 -14.35
C VAL A 165 -15.29 -9.10 -14.44
N TYR A 166 -14.01 -8.85 -14.68
CA TYR A 166 -13.52 -7.53 -15.03
C TYR A 166 -13.52 -7.38 -16.56
N ASP A 167 -14.46 -6.59 -17.07
CA ASP A 167 -14.71 -6.47 -18.52
C ASP A 167 -13.44 -6.01 -19.26
N THR A 168 -13.16 -6.62 -20.42
CA THR A 168 -12.05 -6.26 -21.31
C THR A 168 -12.10 -4.79 -21.76
N LYS A 169 -13.29 -4.17 -21.79
CA LYS A 169 -13.43 -2.72 -22.05
C LYS A 169 -12.76 -1.85 -20.99
N LEU A 170 -12.61 -2.35 -19.77
CA LEU A 170 -11.91 -1.69 -18.67
C LEU A 170 -10.47 -2.19 -18.53
N ALA A 171 -10.27 -3.50 -18.72
CA ALA A 171 -8.95 -4.12 -18.64
C ALA A 171 -8.05 -3.83 -19.85
N GLY A 172 -8.59 -3.42 -20.99
CA GLY A 172 -7.86 -3.14 -22.23
C GLY A 172 -7.24 -4.35 -22.92
N GLN A 173 -7.13 -5.49 -22.23
CA GLN A 173 -6.53 -6.73 -22.72
C GLN A 173 -7.33 -7.94 -22.21
N ALA A 174 -7.56 -8.93 -23.07
CA ALA A 174 -8.26 -10.14 -22.70
C ALA A 174 -7.42 -11.02 -21.75
N ALA A 175 -8.08 -11.73 -20.83
CA ALA A 175 -7.40 -12.65 -19.91
C ALA A 175 -6.63 -13.77 -20.63
N THR A 176 -7.10 -14.20 -21.81
CA THR A 176 -6.40 -15.15 -22.68
C THR A 176 -5.05 -14.62 -23.15
N ASP A 177 -5.00 -13.34 -23.53
CA ASP A 177 -3.77 -12.71 -24.04
C ASP A 177 -2.76 -12.50 -22.90
N LYS A 178 -3.23 -12.12 -21.71
CA LYS A 178 -2.39 -12.00 -20.52
C LYS A 178 -1.74 -13.35 -20.17
N ARG A 179 -2.52 -14.44 -20.17
CA ARG A 179 -1.98 -15.79 -19.94
C ARG A 179 -1.02 -16.23 -21.03
N ALA A 180 -1.27 -15.86 -22.29
CA ALA A 180 -0.36 -16.16 -23.40
C ALA A 180 1.01 -15.48 -23.21
N VAL A 181 1.05 -14.21 -22.80
CA VAL A 181 2.30 -13.49 -22.48
C VAL A 181 3.11 -14.22 -21.41
N ILE A 182 2.45 -14.67 -20.33
CA ILE A 182 3.12 -15.42 -19.25
C ILE A 182 3.60 -16.78 -19.74
N ALA A 183 2.79 -17.49 -20.54
CA ALA A 183 3.17 -18.77 -21.13
C ALA A 183 4.38 -18.65 -22.08
N ASP A 184 4.46 -17.59 -22.86
CA ASP A 184 5.61 -17.33 -23.73
C ASP A 184 6.87 -17.00 -22.91
N TRP A 185 6.72 -16.28 -21.79
CA TRP A 185 7.83 -16.10 -20.84
C TRP A 185 8.31 -17.44 -20.26
N LEU A 186 7.40 -18.34 -19.84
CA LEU A 186 7.74 -19.68 -19.37
C LEU A 186 8.52 -20.47 -20.43
N LYS A 187 8.03 -20.49 -21.68
CA LYS A 187 8.72 -21.16 -22.80
C LYS A 187 10.13 -20.60 -23.03
N ALA A 188 10.25 -19.27 -23.02
CA ALA A 188 11.54 -18.60 -23.23
C ALA A 188 12.56 -18.94 -22.12
N LYS A 189 12.09 -19.23 -20.91
CA LYS A 189 12.91 -19.67 -19.77
C LYS A 189 13.08 -21.20 -19.72
N GLY A 190 12.37 -21.97 -20.54
CA GLY A 190 12.37 -23.42 -20.49
C GLY A 190 11.72 -24.00 -19.24
N LEU A 191 10.70 -23.30 -18.72
CA LEU A 191 9.91 -23.64 -17.53
C LEU A 191 8.60 -24.30 -17.93
N ASP A 192 8.08 -25.19 -17.08
CA ASP A 192 6.82 -25.89 -17.32
C ASP A 192 5.61 -25.11 -16.78
N THR A 193 5.77 -24.45 -15.61
CA THR A 193 4.69 -23.76 -14.91
C THR A 193 5.23 -22.69 -13.97
N THR A 194 4.36 -21.75 -13.59
CA THR A 194 4.61 -20.79 -12.49
C THR A 194 3.51 -20.91 -11.44
N VAL A 195 3.89 -20.73 -10.17
CA VAL A 195 2.97 -20.61 -9.03
C VAL A 195 2.67 -19.15 -8.84
N MET A 196 1.39 -18.78 -8.89
CA MET A 196 0.89 -17.41 -8.65
C MET A 196 0.16 -17.38 -7.31
N THR A 197 0.69 -16.62 -6.38
CA THR A 197 0.16 -16.51 -5.01
C THR A 197 -0.38 -15.13 -4.71
N ALA A 198 0.17 -14.08 -5.33
CA ALA A 198 -0.26 -12.71 -5.11
C ALA A 198 -1.66 -12.48 -5.68
N LEU A 199 -2.59 -12.03 -4.83
CA LEU A 199 -4.00 -11.87 -5.18
C LEU A 199 -4.22 -10.90 -6.33
N ASP A 200 -3.44 -9.81 -6.39
CA ASP A 200 -3.50 -8.83 -7.47
C ASP A 200 -2.98 -9.39 -8.80
N SER A 201 -1.97 -10.25 -8.79
CA SER A 201 -1.48 -10.96 -9.98
C SER A 201 -2.52 -11.93 -10.52
N VAL A 202 -3.18 -12.69 -9.64
CA VAL A 202 -4.29 -13.58 -10.03
C VAL A 202 -5.44 -12.76 -10.60
N ALA A 203 -5.89 -11.72 -9.89
CA ALA A 203 -7.00 -10.87 -10.33
C ALA A 203 -6.73 -10.22 -11.70
N TRP A 204 -5.50 -9.74 -11.94
CA TRP A 204 -5.08 -9.15 -13.20
C TRP A 204 -5.01 -10.18 -14.32
N THR A 205 -4.38 -11.34 -14.07
CA THR A 205 -4.14 -12.38 -15.09
C THR A 205 -5.45 -12.98 -15.62
N PHE A 206 -6.43 -13.17 -14.74
CA PHE A 206 -7.72 -13.77 -15.07
C PHE A 206 -8.81 -12.75 -15.37
N ASN A 207 -8.55 -11.45 -15.29
CA ASN A 207 -9.55 -10.39 -15.38
C ASN A 207 -10.78 -10.67 -14.49
N ILE A 208 -10.52 -10.94 -13.24
CA ILE A 208 -11.56 -11.08 -12.19
C ILE A 208 -11.30 -10.10 -11.06
N ARG A 209 -12.35 -9.71 -10.36
CA ARG A 209 -12.27 -8.88 -9.15
C ARG A 209 -13.12 -9.51 -8.05
N GLY A 210 -12.75 -9.26 -6.81
CA GLY A 210 -13.46 -9.74 -5.63
C GLY A 210 -13.54 -8.66 -4.56
N SER A 211 -13.99 -9.04 -3.37
CA SER A 211 -14.10 -8.15 -2.21
C SER A 211 -13.70 -8.86 -0.91
N ASP A 212 -12.71 -9.75 -0.99
CA ASP A 212 -12.27 -10.55 0.16
C ASP A 212 -11.30 -9.79 1.07
N VAL A 213 -10.67 -8.76 0.54
CA VAL A 213 -9.79 -7.86 1.26
C VAL A 213 -10.39 -6.46 1.19
N SER A 214 -10.51 -5.81 2.34
CA SER A 214 -11.01 -4.43 2.41
C SER A 214 -10.20 -3.52 1.50
N HIS A 215 -10.88 -2.67 0.76
CA HIS A 215 -10.28 -1.65 -0.11
C HIS A 215 -9.49 -2.18 -1.31
N THR A 216 -9.30 -3.49 -1.43
CA THR A 216 -8.56 -4.10 -2.53
C THR A 216 -9.48 -5.05 -3.29
N PRO A 217 -9.78 -4.80 -4.58
CA PRO A 217 -10.79 -5.58 -5.31
C PRO A 217 -10.25 -6.93 -5.79
N VAL A 218 -9.89 -7.82 -4.86
CA VAL A 218 -9.32 -9.14 -5.11
C VAL A 218 -10.13 -10.24 -4.42
N GLY A 219 -10.05 -11.46 -4.97
CA GLY A 219 -10.60 -12.66 -4.36
C GLY A 219 -9.48 -13.60 -3.92
N LEU A 220 -9.65 -14.28 -2.78
CA LEU A 220 -8.70 -15.26 -2.25
C LEU A 220 -8.58 -16.44 -3.22
N ALA A 221 -7.46 -16.54 -3.92
CA ALA A 221 -7.19 -17.59 -4.88
C ALA A 221 -5.70 -17.81 -5.10
N PHE A 222 -5.32 -19.04 -5.43
CA PHE A 222 -4.02 -19.40 -5.99
C PHE A 222 -4.17 -19.82 -7.46
N ALA A 223 -3.10 -19.77 -8.23
CA ALA A 223 -3.12 -20.30 -9.57
C ALA A 223 -1.79 -20.98 -9.95
N LEU A 224 -1.91 -22.01 -10.79
CA LEU A 224 -0.80 -22.57 -11.56
C LEU A 224 -1.03 -22.20 -13.03
N LEU A 225 -0.08 -21.51 -13.65
CA LEU A 225 -0.15 -21.18 -15.05
C LEU A 225 0.94 -21.94 -15.81
N HIS A 226 0.56 -22.63 -16.89
CA HIS A 226 1.40 -23.55 -17.62
C HIS A 226 1.94 -22.95 -18.91
N ALA A 227 3.04 -23.53 -19.42
CA ALA A 227 3.69 -23.06 -20.63
C ALA A 227 2.82 -23.18 -21.92
N ASP A 228 1.72 -23.93 -21.88
CA ASP A 228 0.74 -24.03 -22.96
C ASP A 228 -0.42 -23.01 -22.85
N ALA A 229 -0.33 -22.07 -21.91
CA ALA A 229 -1.33 -21.06 -21.56
C ALA A 229 -2.62 -21.62 -20.91
N THR A 230 -2.66 -22.91 -20.56
CA THR A 230 -3.68 -23.43 -19.65
C THR A 230 -3.36 -23.05 -18.22
N ALA A 231 -4.37 -23.06 -17.35
CA ALA A 231 -4.18 -22.74 -15.95
C ALA A 231 -5.09 -23.58 -15.04
N ASP A 232 -4.64 -23.75 -13.80
CA ASP A 232 -5.42 -24.25 -12.68
C ASP A 232 -5.67 -23.08 -11.71
N LEU A 233 -6.92 -22.73 -11.50
CA LEU A 233 -7.35 -21.68 -10.57
C LEU A 233 -7.96 -22.34 -9.34
N PHE A 234 -7.37 -22.11 -8.18
CA PHE A 234 -7.78 -22.65 -6.88
C PHE A 234 -8.51 -21.55 -6.12
N ILE A 235 -9.83 -21.65 -6.07
CA ILE A 235 -10.73 -20.65 -5.48
C ILE A 235 -11.95 -21.38 -4.89
N ALA A 236 -12.48 -20.89 -3.76
CA ALA A 236 -13.64 -21.48 -3.14
C ALA A 236 -14.82 -21.56 -4.13
N PRO A 237 -15.47 -22.74 -4.31
CA PRO A 237 -16.43 -22.96 -5.38
C PRO A 237 -17.63 -22.01 -5.36
N GLU A 238 -18.07 -21.59 -4.17
CA GLU A 238 -19.21 -20.68 -3.96
C GLU A 238 -18.93 -19.26 -4.49
N LYS A 239 -17.68 -18.88 -4.70
CA LYS A 239 -17.29 -17.58 -5.25
C LYS A 239 -17.42 -17.52 -6.77
N VAL A 240 -17.49 -18.66 -7.45
CA VAL A 240 -17.40 -18.73 -8.90
C VAL A 240 -18.78 -18.82 -9.52
N THR A 241 -19.27 -17.70 -10.03
CA THR A 241 -20.55 -17.63 -10.73
C THR A 241 -20.47 -18.26 -12.13
N ASP A 242 -21.62 -18.56 -12.76
CA ASP A 242 -21.66 -19.05 -14.14
C ASP A 242 -21.04 -18.06 -15.14
N ALA A 243 -21.19 -16.76 -14.89
CA ALA A 243 -20.57 -15.71 -15.71
C ALA A 243 -19.03 -15.78 -15.64
N VAL A 244 -18.48 -15.99 -14.45
CA VAL A 244 -17.02 -16.16 -14.26
C VAL A 244 -16.53 -17.45 -14.91
N ARG A 245 -17.28 -18.57 -14.80
CA ARG A 245 -16.94 -19.84 -15.48
C ARG A 245 -16.92 -19.68 -17.00
N ALA A 246 -17.91 -19.02 -17.55
CA ALA A 246 -17.99 -18.74 -18.98
C ALA A 246 -16.84 -17.82 -19.46
N HIS A 247 -16.48 -16.82 -18.67
CA HIS A 247 -15.38 -15.91 -18.94
C HIS A 247 -14.02 -16.61 -18.94
N LEU A 248 -13.75 -17.47 -17.96
CA LEU A 248 -12.49 -18.22 -17.84
C LEU A 248 -12.33 -19.26 -18.95
N GLY A 249 -13.45 -19.82 -19.43
CA GLY A 249 -13.49 -20.78 -20.54
C GLY A 249 -12.81 -22.11 -20.21
N ASN A 250 -12.60 -22.94 -21.23
CA ASN A 250 -12.10 -24.31 -21.08
C ASN A 250 -10.59 -24.42 -20.85
N SER A 251 -9.84 -23.32 -21.03
CA SER A 251 -8.39 -23.29 -20.80
C SER A 251 -8.02 -23.05 -19.32
N VAL A 252 -9.01 -22.79 -18.46
CA VAL A 252 -8.82 -22.63 -17.02
C VAL A 252 -9.63 -23.71 -16.30
N ARG A 253 -8.96 -24.60 -15.61
CA ARG A 253 -9.58 -25.57 -14.70
C ARG A 253 -9.78 -24.91 -13.35
N ILE A 254 -10.99 -25.00 -12.82
CA ILE A 254 -11.35 -24.40 -11.52
C ILE A 254 -11.39 -25.54 -10.49
N HIS A 255 -10.62 -25.36 -9.43
CA HIS A 255 -10.50 -26.28 -8.31
C HIS A 255 -10.95 -25.59 -7.02
N ASP A 256 -11.32 -26.41 -6.04
CA ASP A 256 -11.46 -25.93 -4.68
C ASP A 256 -10.11 -25.37 -4.18
N ARG A 257 -10.18 -24.27 -3.43
CA ARG A 257 -8.97 -23.60 -2.90
C ARG A 257 -8.13 -24.55 -2.05
N ASP A 258 -8.77 -25.42 -1.27
CA ASP A 258 -8.11 -26.38 -0.38
C ASP A 258 -7.36 -27.49 -1.15
N ALA A 259 -7.63 -27.64 -2.45
CA ALA A 259 -6.90 -28.58 -3.29
C ALA A 259 -5.51 -28.08 -3.75
N PHE A 260 -5.17 -26.80 -3.46
CA PHE A 260 -3.93 -26.19 -3.95
C PHE A 260 -2.67 -26.91 -3.48
N GLU A 261 -2.54 -27.20 -2.19
CA GLU A 261 -1.38 -27.88 -1.64
C GLU A 261 -1.19 -29.27 -2.25
N ALA A 262 -2.28 -30.03 -2.39
CA ALA A 262 -2.24 -31.34 -3.04
C ALA A 262 -1.80 -31.24 -4.51
N ALA A 263 -2.22 -30.21 -5.23
CA ALA A 263 -1.82 -29.99 -6.63
C ALA A 263 -0.33 -29.69 -6.79
N LEU A 264 0.34 -29.13 -5.79
CA LEU A 264 1.81 -28.95 -5.82
C LEU A 264 2.55 -30.28 -5.85
N ALA A 265 1.99 -31.34 -5.28
CA ALA A 265 2.57 -32.69 -5.31
C ALA A 265 2.57 -33.30 -6.73
N ASP A 266 1.68 -32.88 -7.61
CA ASP A 266 1.59 -33.35 -9.00
C ASP A 266 2.67 -32.72 -9.91
N LEU A 267 3.45 -31.76 -9.41
CA LEU A 267 4.52 -31.08 -10.14
C LEU A 267 5.86 -31.81 -10.08
N LYS A 268 5.86 -33.08 -9.73
CA LYS A 268 7.07 -33.94 -9.75
C LYS A 268 7.80 -33.81 -11.10
N ASP A 269 9.14 -33.65 -11.02
CA ASP A 269 10.07 -33.51 -12.15
C ASP A 269 9.82 -32.27 -13.04
N LYS A 270 8.78 -31.46 -12.79
CA LYS A 270 8.49 -30.20 -13.50
C LYS A 270 9.46 -29.10 -13.09
N LYS A 271 9.79 -28.22 -14.02
CA LYS A 271 10.50 -26.97 -13.75
C LYS A 271 9.47 -25.88 -13.40
N VAL A 272 9.50 -25.45 -12.16
CA VAL A 272 8.48 -24.58 -11.57
C VAL A 272 9.09 -23.23 -11.20
N ALA A 273 8.58 -22.15 -11.79
CA ALA A 273 8.90 -20.81 -11.35
C ALA A 273 8.14 -20.47 -10.07
N VAL A 274 8.85 -19.98 -9.06
CA VAL A 274 8.27 -19.51 -7.79
C VAL A 274 8.93 -18.21 -7.39
N ASP A 275 8.11 -17.21 -7.07
CA ASP A 275 8.58 -15.92 -6.56
C ASP A 275 8.90 -16.03 -5.06
N PRO A 276 10.15 -15.88 -4.65
CA PRO A 276 10.54 -16.03 -3.24
C PRO A 276 10.04 -14.88 -2.35
N ASP A 277 9.69 -13.73 -2.95
CA ASP A 277 9.21 -12.54 -2.22
C ASP A 277 7.68 -12.56 -2.03
N ARG A 278 6.97 -13.41 -2.80
CA ARG A 278 5.50 -13.46 -2.82
C ARG A 278 4.92 -14.83 -2.45
N ALA A 279 5.73 -15.88 -2.48
CA ALA A 279 5.31 -17.23 -2.10
C ALA A 279 5.82 -17.60 -0.70
N VAL A 280 4.92 -18.21 0.08
CA VAL A 280 5.19 -18.63 1.45
C VAL A 280 6.06 -19.90 1.51
N ALA A 281 6.72 -20.15 2.64
CA ALA A 281 7.65 -21.25 2.85
C ALA A 281 7.00 -22.62 2.63
N ALA A 282 5.72 -22.79 2.96
CA ALA A 282 4.97 -24.03 2.76
C ALA A 282 4.98 -24.48 1.29
N ILE A 283 4.83 -23.54 0.35
CA ILE A 283 4.85 -23.83 -1.10
C ILE A 283 6.20 -24.39 -1.53
N PHE A 284 7.30 -23.78 -1.09
CA PHE A 284 8.65 -24.29 -1.38
C PHE A 284 8.86 -25.69 -0.81
N THR A 285 8.45 -25.89 0.45
CA THR A 285 8.57 -27.20 1.13
C THR A 285 7.75 -28.29 0.41
N ALA A 286 6.52 -27.98 0.00
CA ALA A 286 5.66 -28.92 -0.73
C ALA A 286 6.26 -29.28 -2.10
N LEU A 287 6.77 -28.31 -2.86
CA LEU A 287 7.41 -28.54 -4.15
C LEU A 287 8.74 -29.33 -4.01
N GLU A 288 9.54 -29.04 -2.99
CA GLU A 288 10.77 -29.78 -2.69
C GLU A 288 10.45 -31.26 -2.34
N ALA A 289 9.41 -31.47 -1.52
CA ALA A 289 8.94 -32.81 -1.15
C ALA A 289 8.38 -33.59 -2.36
N ALA A 290 7.72 -32.91 -3.29
CA ALA A 290 7.24 -33.50 -4.54
C ALA A 290 8.36 -33.87 -5.51
N GLY A 291 9.56 -33.32 -5.34
CA GLY A 291 10.69 -33.50 -6.28
C GLY A 291 10.56 -32.59 -7.52
N ALA A 292 9.89 -31.46 -7.41
CA ALA A 292 9.86 -30.43 -8.45
C ALA A 292 11.22 -29.73 -8.55
N LYS A 293 11.54 -29.22 -9.75
CA LYS A 293 12.74 -28.41 -10.01
C LYS A 293 12.38 -26.95 -9.87
N ILE A 294 12.54 -26.41 -8.67
CA ILE A 294 12.18 -25.02 -8.36
C ILE A 294 13.21 -24.08 -8.97
N GLU A 295 12.75 -23.12 -9.77
CA GLU A 295 13.53 -21.99 -10.25
C GLU A 295 12.94 -20.70 -9.64
N ARG A 296 13.80 -19.93 -8.98
CA ARG A 296 13.40 -18.70 -8.28
C ARG A 296 13.33 -17.55 -9.28
N HIS A 297 12.14 -17.10 -9.57
CA HIS A 297 11.85 -15.98 -10.46
C HIS A 297 10.79 -15.09 -9.84
N ARG A 298 10.87 -13.80 -10.12
CA ARG A 298 9.78 -12.87 -9.85
C ARG A 298 8.51 -13.36 -10.57
N ASP A 299 7.36 -13.21 -9.96
CA ASP A 299 6.06 -13.46 -10.56
C ASP A 299 5.98 -12.75 -11.93
N PRO A 300 5.79 -13.50 -13.04
CA PRO A 300 5.81 -12.94 -14.39
C PRO A 300 4.66 -11.98 -14.69
N ALA A 301 3.61 -11.91 -13.87
CA ALA A 301 2.54 -10.94 -14.00
C ALA A 301 2.90 -9.54 -13.47
N VAL A 302 3.87 -9.45 -12.56
CA VAL A 302 4.18 -8.20 -11.82
C VAL A 302 4.52 -7.05 -12.75
N LEU A 303 5.46 -7.23 -13.67
CA LEU A 303 5.89 -6.15 -14.56
C LEU A 303 4.86 -5.80 -15.63
N PRO A 304 4.24 -6.76 -16.36
CA PRO A 304 3.17 -6.46 -17.31
C PRO A 304 1.96 -5.76 -16.66
N LYS A 305 1.61 -6.12 -15.41
CA LYS A 305 0.56 -5.47 -14.63
C LYS A 305 0.90 -4.03 -14.25
N ALA A 306 2.16 -3.77 -13.91
CA ALA A 306 2.63 -2.43 -13.53
C ALA A 306 2.66 -1.46 -14.72
N ILE A 307 2.94 -1.94 -15.93
CA ILE A 307 2.93 -1.16 -17.16
C ILE A 307 1.49 -1.15 -17.73
N LYS A 308 0.72 -0.12 -17.38
CA LYS A 308 -0.69 0.02 -17.78
C LYS A 308 -0.81 0.25 -19.27
N ASN A 309 -1.80 -0.40 -19.88
CA ASN A 309 -2.18 -0.13 -21.27
C ASN A 309 -3.00 1.17 -21.38
N ASP A 310 -3.24 1.64 -22.59
CA ASP A 310 -3.94 2.91 -22.85
C ASP A 310 -5.36 2.94 -22.26
N THR A 311 -6.06 1.80 -22.21
CA THR A 311 -7.40 1.72 -21.62
C THR A 311 -7.35 1.92 -20.11
N GLU A 312 -6.44 1.25 -19.42
CA GLU A 312 -6.22 1.40 -17.99
C GLU A 312 -5.77 2.82 -17.64
N LEU A 313 -4.85 3.41 -18.42
CA LEU A 313 -4.39 4.80 -18.24
C LEU A 313 -5.52 5.82 -18.43
N ASN A 314 -6.34 5.64 -19.47
CA ASN A 314 -7.46 6.55 -19.73
C ASN A 314 -8.56 6.41 -18.66
N GLY A 315 -8.84 5.21 -18.20
CA GLY A 315 -9.74 4.96 -17.08
C GLY A 315 -9.25 5.64 -15.80
N THR A 316 -7.97 5.46 -15.47
CA THR A 316 -7.35 6.08 -14.28
C THR A 316 -7.41 7.61 -14.34
N ARG A 317 -7.12 8.23 -15.51
CA ARG A 317 -7.27 9.69 -15.69
C ARG A 317 -8.72 10.15 -15.46
N ALA A 318 -9.70 9.40 -15.96
CA ALA A 318 -11.12 9.70 -15.77
C ALA A 318 -11.54 9.56 -14.29
N ALA A 319 -11.06 8.52 -13.60
CA ALA A 319 -11.29 8.31 -12.17
C ALA A 319 -10.77 9.50 -11.35
N HIS A 320 -9.56 10.00 -11.65
CA HIS A 320 -8.96 11.13 -10.94
C HIS A 320 -9.71 12.46 -11.15
N VAL A 321 -10.30 12.67 -12.32
CA VAL A 321 -11.17 13.85 -12.53
C VAL A 321 -12.45 13.76 -11.68
N ARG A 322 -13.10 12.59 -11.64
CA ARG A 322 -14.30 12.38 -10.81
C ARG A 322 -13.98 12.51 -9.31
N ASP A 323 -12.90 11.90 -8.86
CA ASP A 323 -12.44 11.96 -7.47
C ASP A 323 -12.02 13.37 -7.09
N GLY A 324 -11.33 14.09 -7.98
CA GLY A 324 -10.90 15.47 -7.79
C GLY A 324 -12.05 16.42 -7.53
N VAL A 325 -13.20 16.23 -8.18
CA VAL A 325 -14.43 17.00 -7.90
C VAL A 325 -14.91 16.73 -6.46
N ALA A 326 -14.94 15.46 -6.03
CA ALA A 326 -15.39 15.10 -4.68
C ALA A 326 -14.46 15.67 -3.60
N VAL A 327 -13.14 15.51 -3.78
CA VAL A 327 -12.14 16.04 -2.85
C VAL A 327 -12.14 17.56 -2.82
N SER A 328 -12.31 18.25 -3.97
CA SER A 328 -12.36 19.70 -4.01
C SER A 328 -13.60 20.25 -3.28
N ARG A 329 -14.77 19.61 -3.41
CA ARG A 329 -15.97 19.94 -2.62
C ARG A 329 -15.76 19.73 -1.13
N PHE A 330 -15.05 18.68 -0.78
CA PHE A 330 -14.69 18.44 0.61
C PHE A 330 -13.76 19.53 1.16
N LEU A 331 -12.76 19.97 0.40
CA LEU A 331 -11.86 21.05 0.82
C LEU A 331 -12.61 22.37 1.02
N GLN A 332 -13.54 22.72 0.11
CA GLN A 332 -14.44 23.87 0.27
C GLN A 332 -15.25 23.74 1.56
N TRP A 333 -15.90 22.61 1.76
CA TRP A 333 -16.69 22.36 2.96
C TRP A 333 -15.84 22.48 4.24
N MET A 334 -14.59 22.02 4.22
CA MET A 334 -13.66 22.17 5.34
C MET A 334 -13.33 23.64 5.64
N GLU A 335 -13.13 24.46 4.61
CA GLU A 335 -12.90 25.91 4.78
C GLU A 335 -14.11 26.61 5.41
N ASP A 336 -15.32 26.20 5.06
CA ASP A 336 -16.56 26.79 5.57
C ASP A 336 -16.88 26.33 7.00
N VAL A 337 -16.67 25.05 7.31
CA VAL A 337 -17.21 24.42 8.53
C VAL A 337 -16.18 24.31 9.66
N ALA A 338 -14.93 23.95 9.35
CA ALA A 338 -13.95 23.69 10.38
C ALA A 338 -13.66 24.91 11.29
N PRO A 339 -13.61 26.16 10.79
CA PRO A 339 -13.42 27.34 11.64
C PRO A 339 -14.56 27.62 12.62
N LEU A 340 -15.75 27.06 12.38
CA LEU A 340 -16.92 27.22 13.25
C LEU A 340 -16.83 26.38 14.52
N GLY A 341 -15.93 25.38 14.53
CA GLY A 341 -15.79 24.44 15.63
C GLY A 341 -16.80 23.29 15.62
N GLY A 342 -16.57 22.29 16.45
CA GLY A 342 -17.46 21.12 16.58
C GLY A 342 -17.25 20.02 15.55
N LEU A 343 -16.29 20.17 14.62
CA LEU A 343 -15.87 19.13 13.70
C LEU A 343 -14.72 18.33 14.29
N ASP A 344 -14.72 17.02 14.06
CA ASP A 344 -13.65 16.10 14.42
C ASP A 344 -13.16 15.28 13.21
N GLU A 345 -12.10 14.52 13.41
CA GLU A 345 -11.45 13.74 12.35
C GLU A 345 -12.38 12.67 11.75
N LEU A 346 -13.17 11.98 12.59
CA LEU A 346 -14.15 10.97 12.12
C LEU A 346 -15.27 11.62 11.30
N GLY A 347 -15.78 12.76 11.76
CA GLY A 347 -16.80 13.53 11.03
C GLY A 347 -16.28 14.01 9.68
N ALA A 348 -15.03 14.47 9.62
CA ALA A 348 -14.41 14.90 8.37
C ALA A 348 -14.19 13.72 7.41
N ALA A 349 -13.70 12.58 7.90
CA ALA A 349 -13.53 11.37 7.07
C ALA A 349 -14.87 10.86 6.52
N ALA A 350 -15.92 10.82 7.35
CA ALA A 350 -17.26 10.44 6.93
C ALA A 350 -17.80 11.40 5.86
N LYS A 351 -17.58 12.70 6.00
CA LYS A 351 -18.02 13.69 5.02
C LYS A 351 -17.31 13.58 3.68
N LEU A 352 -16.02 13.29 3.68
CA LEU A 352 -15.30 13.02 2.44
C LEU A 352 -15.85 11.78 1.73
N ARG A 353 -16.19 10.73 2.46
CA ARG A 353 -16.84 9.54 1.91
C ARG A 353 -18.20 9.90 1.27
N GLU A 354 -19.02 10.73 1.91
CA GLU A 354 -20.29 11.20 1.34
C GLU A 354 -20.11 11.93 0.01
N PHE A 355 -19.09 12.80 -0.12
CA PHE A 355 -18.79 13.49 -1.38
C PHE A 355 -18.35 12.52 -2.49
N ARG A 356 -17.58 11.47 -2.15
CA ARG A 356 -17.20 10.43 -3.08
C ARG A 356 -18.39 9.58 -3.50
N ASP A 357 -19.23 9.16 -2.55
CA ASP A 357 -20.45 8.37 -2.84
C ASP A 357 -21.42 9.16 -3.76
N ALA A 358 -21.49 10.48 -3.59
CA ALA A 358 -22.37 11.35 -4.40
C ALA A 358 -21.99 11.40 -5.89
N ASN A 359 -20.77 10.98 -6.28
CA ASN A 359 -20.41 10.90 -7.70
C ASN A 359 -21.01 9.67 -8.41
N GLY A 360 -21.56 8.71 -7.65
CA GLY A 360 -22.27 7.53 -8.15
C GLY A 360 -21.41 6.47 -8.83
N ALA A 361 -20.08 6.63 -8.85
CA ALA A 361 -19.14 5.71 -9.50
C ALA A 361 -18.16 5.04 -8.51
N LEU A 362 -18.14 5.48 -7.24
CA LEU A 362 -17.32 4.89 -6.20
C LEU A 362 -17.75 3.45 -5.94
N VAL A 363 -16.82 2.51 -5.96
CA VAL A 363 -17.05 1.11 -5.59
C VAL A 363 -16.71 0.90 -4.12
N ASP A 364 -15.55 1.38 -3.69
CA ASP A 364 -15.08 1.40 -2.30
C ASP A 364 -14.02 2.48 -2.14
N LEU A 365 -13.53 2.71 -0.92
CA LEU A 365 -12.28 3.45 -0.71
C LEU A 365 -11.09 2.60 -1.19
N SER A 366 -9.96 3.22 -1.50
CA SER A 366 -8.73 2.49 -1.84
C SER A 366 -7.89 2.13 -0.60
N PHE A 367 -8.18 2.79 0.53
CA PHE A 367 -7.68 2.51 1.88
C PHE A 367 -8.50 3.30 2.92
N ASP A 368 -8.34 2.98 4.21
CA ASP A 368 -8.95 3.73 5.31
C ASP A 368 -8.46 5.18 5.29
N THR A 369 -9.38 6.16 5.20
CA THR A 369 -9.02 7.58 5.15
C THR A 369 -8.17 7.99 6.35
N ILE A 370 -7.00 8.55 6.11
CA ILE A 370 -6.21 9.26 7.10
C ILE A 370 -6.79 10.66 7.25
N SER A 371 -7.44 10.93 8.36
CA SER A 371 -8.04 12.21 8.70
C SER A 371 -7.38 12.69 9.99
N ALA A 372 -6.47 13.67 9.90
CA ALA A 372 -5.51 13.93 10.97
C ALA A 372 -5.36 15.42 11.27
N ALA A 373 -5.78 15.84 12.48
CA ALA A 373 -5.70 17.21 12.95
C ALA A 373 -4.49 17.43 13.88
N GLY A 374 -3.72 18.47 13.63
CA GLY A 374 -2.60 18.85 14.50
C GLY A 374 -1.61 17.72 14.77
N PRO A 375 -1.39 17.33 16.03
CA PRO A 375 -0.45 16.27 16.41
C PRO A 375 -0.69 14.91 15.74
N ASN A 376 -1.94 14.53 15.43
CA ASN A 376 -2.26 13.29 14.75
C ASN A 376 -1.72 13.27 13.32
N GLY A 377 -1.63 14.45 12.66
CA GLY A 377 -1.00 14.59 11.35
C GLY A 377 0.49 14.26 11.33
N ALA A 378 1.14 14.23 12.50
CA ALA A 378 2.54 13.81 12.60
C ALA A 378 2.75 12.29 12.53
N LEU A 379 1.68 11.52 12.42
CA LEU A 379 1.68 10.06 12.23
C LEU A 379 1.40 9.77 10.76
N PRO A 380 2.41 9.36 9.94
CA PRO A 380 2.23 9.23 8.49
C PRO A 380 1.10 8.30 8.07
N HIS A 381 0.88 7.23 8.83
CA HIS A 381 -0.17 6.23 8.60
C HIS A 381 -1.20 6.24 9.74
N TYR A 382 -1.59 7.43 10.19
CA TYR A 382 -2.60 7.59 11.24
C TYR A 382 -3.91 6.91 10.84
N LYS A 383 -4.42 6.06 11.72
CA LYS A 383 -5.76 5.49 11.60
C LYS A 383 -6.64 6.08 12.68
N VAL A 384 -7.59 6.92 12.28
CA VAL A 384 -8.54 7.53 13.21
C VAL A 384 -9.53 6.48 13.73
N ASP A 385 -9.72 6.44 15.03
CA ASP A 385 -10.74 5.63 15.70
C ASP A 385 -11.41 6.42 16.84
N ALA A 386 -12.36 5.82 17.52
CA ALA A 386 -13.11 6.50 18.59
C ALA A 386 -12.24 6.93 19.80
N THR A 387 -11.06 6.33 19.97
CA THR A 387 -10.15 6.64 21.10
C THR A 387 -9.13 7.72 20.74
N THR A 388 -8.71 7.77 19.48
CA THR A 388 -7.69 8.71 18.97
C THR A 388 -8.30 9.94 18.30
N ASN A 389 -9.61 9.90 17.99
CA ASN A 389 -10.35 10.98 17.33
C ASN A 389 -10.17 12.33 18.02
N ARG A 390 -9.77 13.33 17.26
CA ARG A 390 -9.46 14.68 17.72
C ARG A 390 -10.40 15.71 17.12
N ALA A 391 -10.75 16.73 17.90
CA ALA A 391 -11.40 17.93 17.36
C ALA A 391 -10.46 18.68 16.42
N ILE A 392 -11.00 19.17 15.32
CA ILE A 392 -10.30 20.00 14.32
C ILE A 392 -10.41 21.47 14.78
N GLU A 393 -9.33 21.98 15.37
CA GLU A 393 -9.30 23.30 16.00
C GLU A 393 -8.63 24.36 15.13
N THR A 394 -9.08 25.62 15.25
CA THR A 394 -8.43 26.76 14.58
C THR A 394 -6.99 26.95 15.06
N GLY A 395 -6.09 27.27 14.14
CA GLY A 395 -4.67 27.46 14.41
C GLY A 395 -3.84 26.19 14.21
N THR A 396 -4.45 25.10 13.73
CA THR A 396 -3.78 23.84 13.42
C THR A 396 -3.71 23.57 11.91
N LEU A 397 -2.92 22.55 11.53
CA LEU A 397 -3.01 21.92 10.21
C LEU A 397 -3.94 20.71 10.28
N TYR A 398 -4.66 20.50 9.20
CA TYR A 398 -5.41 19.27 8.95
C TYR A 398 -4.85 18.59 7.71
N LEU A 399 -4.43 17.33 7.87
CA LEU A 399 -3.94 16.46 6.81
C LEU A 399 -5.02 15.44 6.51
N VAL A 400 -5.41 15.33 5.25
CA VAL A 400 -6.28 14.28 4.76
C VAL A 400 -5.59 13.53 3.63
N ASP A 401 -5.48 12.21 3.81
CA ASP A 401 -4.96 11.28 2.83
C ASP A 401 -6.01 10.21 2.57
N SER A 402 -6.38 10.03 1.30
CA SER A 402 -7.57 9.27 0.95
C SER A 402 -7.60 8.92 -0.53
N GLY A 403 -8.29 7.85 -0.85
CA GLY A 403 -8.51 7.48 -2.23
C GLY A 403 -9.77 6.64 -2.42
N GLY A 404 -10.11 6.39 -3.67
CA GLY A 404 -11.27 5.59 -4.07
C GLY A 404 -10.94 4.52 -5.09
N GLN A 405 -11.64 3.40 -4.97
CA GLN A 405 -11.71 2.37 -5.99
C GLN A 405 -12.86 2.69 -6.95
N TYR A 406 -12.52 2.90 -8.18
CA TYR A 406 -13.44 3.06 -9.30
C TYR A 406 -13.22 1.89 -10.26
N ALA A 407 -14.27 1.41 -10.93
CA ALA A 407 -14.12 0.27 -11.84
C ALA A 407 -13.08 0.50 -12.96
N ASP A 408 -12.75 1.74 -13.27
CA ASP A 408 -11.78 2.16 -14.28
C ASP A 408 -10.47 2.73 -13.72
N GLY A 409 -10.26 2.73 -12.39
CA GLY A 409 -9.01 3.20 -11.78
C GLY A 409 -9.03 3.23 -10.26
N THR A 410 -7.86 3.33 -9.67
CA THR A 410 -7.64 3.53 -8.23
C THR A 410 -7.08 4.93 -8.03
N THR A 411 -7.63 5.71 -7.08
CA THR A 411 -7.11 7.04 -6.76
C THR A 411 -6.43 7.05 -5.40
N ASP A 412 -5.49 7.98 -5.27
CA ASP A 412 -4.75 8.27 -4.05
C ASP A 412 -4.37 9.75 -4.04
N ILE A 413 -4.59 10.43 -2.91
CA ILE A 413 -4.33 11.86 -2.79
C ILE A 413 -4.16 12.27 -1.34
N THR A 414 -3.12 13.04 -1.05
CA THR A 414 -3.00 13.77 0.21
C THR A 414 -3.08 15.28 -0.02
N ARG A 415 -3.86 15.94 0.83
CA ARG A 415 -3.85 17.40 0.99
C ARG A 415 -3.66 17.78 2.45
N THR A 416 -2.87 18.83 2.65
CA THR A 416 -2.72 19.50 3.95
C THR A 416 -3.26 20.91 3.84
N ILE A 417 -4.17 21.29 4.73
CA ILE A 417 -4.79 22.62 4.80
C ILE A 417 -4.59 23.24 6.18
N ALA A 418 -4.61 24.56 6.23
CA ALA A 418 -4.60 25.31 7.49
C ALA A 418 -6.04 25.59 7.95
N ILE A 419 -6.34 25.29 9.19
CA ILE A 419 -7.59 25.69 9.83
C ILE A 419 -7.35 27.05 10.49
N GLY A 420 -7.78 28.11 9.84
CA GLY A 420 -7.46 29.49 10.23
C GLY A 420 -6.09 29.96 9.72
N VAL A 421 -5.38 30.76 10.51
CA VAL A 421 -4.12 31.39 10.09
C VAL A 421 -2.92 30.51 10.40
N PRO A 422 -2.15 30.06 9.39
CA PRO A 422 -0.98 29.23 9.63
C PRO A 422 0.20 30.03 10.21
N THR A 423 1.03 29.36 11.01
CA THR A 423 2.30 29.93 11.51
C THR A 423 3.35 30.03 10.40
N ALA A 424 4.37 30.86 10.61
CA ALA A 424 5.52 30.95 9.69
C ALA A 424 6.25 29.60 9.52
N GLU A 425 6.34 28.79 10.60
CA GLU A 425 6.93 27.43 10.52
C GLU A 425 6.10 26.51 9.64
N MET A 426 4.77 26.50 9.79
CA MET A 426 3.87 25.68 8.97
C MET A 426 4.03 26.04 7.48
N ARG A 427 4.03 27.34 7.15
CA ARG A 427 4.24 27.81 5.77
C ARG A 427 5.60 27.41 5.23
N ARG A 428 6.68 27.61 6.00
CA ARG A 428 8.02 27.21 5.60
C ARG A 428 8.11 25.72 5.27
N ARG A 429 7.64 24.86 6.19
CA ARG A 429 7.69 23.41 6.01
C ARG A 429 6.81 22.92 4.85
N PHE A 430 5.60 23.47 4.72
CA PHE A 430 4.74 23.18 3.60
C PHE A 430 5.39 23.53 2.26
N THR A 431 6.03 24.71 2.17
CA THR A 431 6.69 25.14 0.95
C THR A 431 7.91 24.26 0.61
N GLN A 432 8.66 23.79 1.61
CA GLN A 432 9.77 22.85 1.38
C GLN A 432 9.27 21.49 0.83
N VAL A 433 8.18 20.97 1.38
CA VAL A 433 7.53 19.75 0.86
C VAL A 433 7.02 20.00 -0.56
N LEU A 434 6.35 21.13 -0.82
CA LEU A 434 5.88 21.50 -2.15
C LEU A 434 7.03 21.60 -3.17
N LYS A 435 8.17 22.19 -2.82
CA LYS A 435 9.35 22.24 -3.70
C LYS A 435 9.85 20.85 -4.05
N GLY A 436 9.88 19.93 -3.09
CA GLY A 436 10.21 18.53 -3.33
C GLY A 436 9.23 17.83 -4.26
N HIS A 437 7.93 18.05 -4.05
CA HIS A 437 6.87 17.56 -4.90
C HIS A 437 7.00 18.06 -6.35
N ILE A 438 7.25 19.37 -6.53
CA ILE A 438 7.46 19.98 -7.85
C ILE A 438 8.72 19.43 -8.52
N ALA A 439 9.82 19.32 -7.79
CA ALA A 439 11.09 18.84 -8.33
C ALA A 439 10.96 17.40 -8.88
N LEU A 440 10.21 16.55 -8.20
CA LEU A 440 9.93 15.20 -8.70
C LEU A 440 8.95 15.23 -9.86
N ALA A 441 7.84 15.97 -9.77
CA ALA A 441 6.84 16.06 -10.83
C ALA A 441 7.40 16.59 -12.17
N THR A 442 8.44 17.43 -12.11
CA THR A 442 9.07 18.04 -13.30
C THR A 442 10.33 17.30 -13.77
N ALA A 443 10.69 16.20 -13.09
CA ALA A 443 11.90 15.46 -13.41
C ALA A 443 11.83 14.87 -14.82
N ARG A 444 12.97 14.98 -15.54
CA ARG A 444 13.22 14.31 -16.82
C ARG A 444 14.44 13.43 -16.64
N PHE A 445 14.35 12.19 -17.10
CA PHE A 445 15.39 11.22 -16.83
C PHE A 445 15.53 10.21 -17.99
N PRO A 446 16.74 9.66 -18.22
CA PRO A 446 16.93 8.65 -19.24
C PRO A 446 16.15 7.37 -18.94
N LYS A 447 15.72 6.68 -19.98
CA LYS A 447 15.16 5.33 -19.90
C LYS A 447 16.15 4.40 -19.17
N GLY A 448 15.62 3.59 -18.24
CA GLY A 448 16.44 2.74 -17.36
C GLY A 448 16.80 3.38 -16.01
N THR A 449 16.39 4.63 -15.78
CA THR A 449 16.50 5.27 -14.46
C THR A 449 15.64 4.53 -13.44
N ARG A 450 16.18 4.35 -12.23
CA ARG A 450 15.54 3.65 -11.12
C ARG A 450 14.96 4.64 -10.12
N GLY A 451 13.95 4.23 -9.38
CA GLY A 451 13.31 5.10 -8.40
C GLY A 451 14.26 5.61 -7.33
N SER A 452 15.23 4.81 -6.88
CA SER A 452 16.25 5.22 -5.90
C SER A 452 17.10 6.43 -6.36
N GLN A 453 17.24 6.66 -7.66
CA GLN A 453 17.98 7.78 -8.21
C GLN A 453 17.21 9.10 -8.18
N LEU A 454 15.87 9.04 -8.07
CA LEU A 454 14.97 10.20 -8.10
C LEU A 454 14.53 10.67 -6.71
N ASP A 455 14.61 9.83 -5.69
CA ASP A 455 14.13 10.11 -4.32
C ASP A 455 14.76 11.40 -3.72
N ILE A 456 16.03 11.65 -4.02
CA ILE A 456 16.75 12.85 -3.55
C ILE A 456 16.09 14.16 -4.03
N LEU A 457 15.45 14.17 -5.20
CA LEU A 457 14.78 15.35 -5.73
C LEU A 457 13.69 15.86 -4.79
N ALA A 458 12.95 14.95 -4.17
CA ALA A 458 11.90 15.28 -3.22
C ALA A 458 12.45 15.69 -1.84
N ARG A 459 13.60 15.16 -1.42
CA ARG A 459 14.12 15.36 -0.05
C ARG A 459 15.07 16.54 0.12
N GLN A 460 15.74 16.98 -0.93
CA GLN A 460 16.85 17.93 -0.87
C GLN A 460 16.49 19.24 -0.13
N TYR A 461 15.27 19.74 -0.26
CA TYR A 461 14.83 20.99 0.39
C TYR A 461 14.60 20.84 1.90
N LEU A 462 14.23 19.66 2.35
CA LEU A 462 14.13 19.31 3.77
C LEU A 462 15.51 19.05 4.37
N TRP A 463 16.37 18.33 3.65
CA TRP A 463 17.76 18.08 4.08
C TRP A 463 18.56 19.34 4.26
N ALA A 464 18.34 20.36 3.43
CA ALA A 464 18.98 21.66 3.58
C ALA A 464 18.71 22.32 4.95
N ASP A 465 17.60 21.97 5.60
CA ASP A 465 17.23 22.42 6.95
C ASP A 465 17.49 21.35 8.04
N GLY A 466 18.18 20.25 7.72
CA GLY A 466 18.52 19.18 8.65
C GLY A 466 17.33 18.31 9.07
N VAL A 467 16.26 18.25 8.28
CA VAL A 467 15.06 17.43 8.55
C VAL A 467 14.78 16.48 7.38
N ASP A 468 14.01 15.43 7.65
CA ASP A 468 13.67 14.38 6.67
C ASP A 468 12.35 13.72 7.06
N TYR A 469 11.83 12.85 6.19
CA TYR A 469 10.69 11.96 6.47
C TYR A 469 11.09 10.48 6.34
N ALA A 470 10.39 9.61 7.08
CA ALA A 470 10.79 8.22 7.26
C ALA A 470 10.16 7.23 6.26
N HIS A 471 9.16 7.65 5.48
CA HIS A 471 8.52 6.81 4.47
C HIS A 471 9.18 6.94 3.08
N GLY A 472 8.78 6.12 2.12
CA GLY A 472 9.12 6.28 0.71
C GLY A 472 8.53 7.58 0.14
N THR A 473 9.15 8.13 -0.89
CA THR A 473 8.59 9.29 -1.60
C THR A 473 7.43 8.88 -2.50
N ASP A 474 7.33 7.58 -2.80
CA ASP A 474 6.46 7.05 -3.84
C ASP A 474 6.24 5.54 -3.68
N HIS A 475 5.11 5.08 -4.20
CA HIS A 475 4.80 3.68 -4.49
C HIS A 475 4.07 3.57 -5.83
N GLY A 476 4.05 2.38 -6.43
CA GLY A 476 3.20 2.10 -7.59
C GLY A 476 1.72 2.01 -7.19
N VAL A 477 0.83 2.23 -8.16
CA VAL A 477 -0.62 2.15 -7.97
C VAL A 477 -1.25 1.26 -9.03
N GLY A 478 -2.18 0.40 -8.62
CA GLY A 478 -2.94 -0.48 -9.48
C GLY A 478 -4.04 0.24 -10.28
N ALA A 479 -4.56 -0.42 -11.30
CA ALA A 479 -5.75 0.03 -12.04
C ALA A 479 -6.96 -0.81 -11.60
N TYR A 480 -7.77 -0.29 -10.67
CA TYR A 480 -8.81 -1.01 -9.95
C TYR A 480 -8.23 -2.30 -9.31
N LEU A 481 -7.12 -2.11 -8.60
CA LEU A 481 -6.39 -3.12 -7.82
C LEU A 481 -5.81 -2.47 -6.56
N ALA A 482 -4.73 -3.03 -5.99
CA ALA A 482 -4.11 -2.50 -4.79
C ALA A 482 -3.62 -1.05 -4.97
N VAL A 483 -3.88 -0.19 -4.00
CA VAL A 483 -3.34 1.18 -3.96
C VAL A 483 -1.81 1.13 -3.88
N HIS A 484 -1.25 0.22 -3.10
CA HIS A 484 0.18 -0.09 -3.08
C HIS A 484 0.48 -1.23 -4.06
N GLU A 485 1.01 -0.91 -5.23
CA GLU A 485 1.40 -1.88 -6.25
C GLU A 485 2.91 -1.81 -6.51
N GLY A 486 3.55 -2.95 -6.68
CA GLY A 486 4.93 -3.04 -7.19
C GLY A 486 4.97 -3.37 -8.69
N PRO A 487 6.18 -3.44 -9.30
CA PRO A 487 7.50 -3.52 -8.65
C PRO A 487 8.21 -2.18 -8.45
N GLN A 488 7.73 -1.09 -9.05
CA GLN A 488 8.36 0.22 -9.00
C GLN A 488 8.14 0.93 -7.67
N ARG A 489 9.13 1.72 -7.25
CA ARG A 489 9.06 2.57 -6.07
C ARG A 489 10.15 3.64 -6.10
N ILE A 490 9.83 4.87 -5.70
CA ILE A 490 10.81 5.94 -5.47
C ILE A 490 11.02 6.08 -3.96
N ALA A 491 12.17 5.63 -3.47
CA ALA A 491 12.56 5.70 -2.07
C ALA A 491 14.08 5.63 -1.95
N LYS A 492 14.59 5.90 -0.75
CA LYS A 492 16.04 5.78 -0.47
C LYS A 492 16.58 4.41 -0.90
N PRO A 493 17.76 4.36 -1.54
CA PRO A 493 18.43 3.09 -1.78
C PRO A 493 18.82 2.48 -0.44
N ALA A 494 18.72 1.18 -0.32
CA ALA A 494 18.96 0.40 0.88
C ALA A 494 18.01 0.68 2.07
N GLY A 495 17.72 -0.29 2.82
CA GLY A 495 16.76 -0.29 3.94
C GLY A 495 15.69 -1.34 3.76
N GLY A 496 15.89 -2.28 2.81
CA GLY A 496 15.01 -3.44 2.66
C GLY A 496 13.68 -3.18 1.94
N GLN A 497 13.49 -2.00 1.36
CA GLN A 497 12.29 -1.73 0.54
C GLN A 497 12.50 -2.30 -0.86
N ALA A 498 11.80 -3.38 -1.19
CA ALA A 498 11.78 -3.94 -2.53
C ALA A 498 11.28 -2.90 -3.55
N GLY A 499 11.76 -2.97 -4.78
CA GLY A 499 11.27 -2.16 -5.89
C GLY A 499 12.01 -0.84 -6.17
N THR A 500 12.86 -0.33 -5.25
CA THR A 500 13.64 0.90 -5.49
C THR A 500 14.64 0.78 -6.64
N GLU A 501 15.05 -0.45 -6.96
CA GLU A 501 16.00 -0.76 -8.03
C GLU A 501 15.33 -1.19 -9.34
N GLU A 502 14.00 -1.16 -9.41
CA GLU A 502 13.27 -1.38 -10.67
C GLU A 502 13.42 -0.17 -11.58
N PRO A 503 13.83 -0.35 -12.85
CA PRO A 503 13.77 0.73 -13.83
C PRO A 503 12.33 1.21 -14.04
N LEU A 504 12.16 2.51 -14.14
CA LEU A 504 10.85 3.08 -14.46
C LEU A 504 10.54 2.90 -15.95
N HIS A 505 9.32 2.46 -16.26
CA HIS A 505 8.83 2.26 -17.61
C HIS A 505 7.62 3.16 -17.90
N ALA A 506 7.51 3.64 -19.13
CA ALA A 506 6.32 4.36 -19.59
C ALA A 506 5.06 3.51 -19.37
N GLY A 507 4.00 4.12 -18.84
CA GLY A 507 2.76 3.46 -18.43
C GLY A 507 2.71 3.03 -16.96
N MET A 508 3.80 3.12 -16.20
CA MET A 508 3.75 2.93 -14.76
C MET A 508 3.06 4.12 -14.09
N ILE A 509 2.20 3.83 -13.11
CA ILE A 509 1.55 4.82 -12.25
C ILE A 509 2.28 4.81 -10.91
N LEU A 510 2.55 6.01 -10.37
CA LEU A 510 3.26 6.20 -9.10
C LEU A 510 2.62 7.33 -8.30
N SER A 511 2.73 7.27 -6.97
CA SER A 511 2.47 8.44 -6.12
C SER A 511 3.65 9.43 -6.20
N ASN A 512 3.45 10.65 -5.78
CA ASN A 512 4.48 11.66 -5.53
C ASN A 512 4.07 12.35 -4.24
N GLU A 513 4.55 11.83 -3.09
CA GLU A 513 4.00 12.09 -1.76
C GLU A 513 5.05 12.51 -0.70
N PRO A 514 5.96 13.45 -0.98
CA PRO A 514 6.87 13.93 0.05
C PRO A 514 6.11 14.52 1.24
N GLY A 515 6.70 14.40 2.44
CA GLY A 515 6.07 14.89 3.65
C GLY A 515 7.06 15.46 4.68
N TYR A 516 6.50 16.06 5.74
CA TYR A 516 7.22 16.49 6.94
C TYR A 516 6.35 16.25 8.17
N TYR A 517 6.94 15.68 9.22
CA TYR A 517 6.20 15.26 10.41
C TYR A 517 6.90 15.73 11.68
N LYS A 518 6.23 16.61 12.44
CA LYS A 518 6.73 17.15 13.71
C LYS A 518 5.95 16.52 14.86
N ALA A 519 6.55 15.54 15.52
CA ALA A 519 5.92 14.82 16.61
C ALA A 519 5.29 15.76 17.65
N GLY A 520 4.05 15.49 18.03
CA GLY A 520 3.28 16.28 18.98
C GLY A 520 2.80 17.64 18.47
N ALA A 521 2.99 17.97 17.18
CA ALA A 521 2.62 19.26 16.63
C ALA A 521 1.75 19.16 15.36
N PHE A 522 2.32 18.75 14.22
CA PHE A 522 1.60 18.65 12.94
C PHE A 522 2.35 17.78 11.92
N GLY A 523 1.63 17.33 10.91
CA GLY A 523 2.18 16.71 9.70
C GLY A 523 1.79 17.48 8.45
N ILE A 524 2.61 17.30 7.42
CA ILE A 524 2.41 17.84 6.08
C ILE A 524 2.72 16.72 5.09
N ARG A 525 1.80 16.45 4.16
CA ARG A 525 2.04 15.66 2.95
C ARG A 525 1.33 16.32 1.79
N ILE A 526 1.97 16.37 0.64
CA ILE A 526 1.38 16.83 -0.61
C ILE A 526 1.57 15.67 -1.58
N GLU A 527 0.45 15.14 -2.06
CA GLU A 527 0.46 13.97 -2.92
C GLU A 527 -0.38 14.15 -4.16
N ASN A 528 0.18 13.75 -5.28
CA ASN A 528 -0.50 13.52 -6.54
C ASN A 528 -0.03 12.18 -7.12
N LEU A 529 -0.89 11.50 -7.86
CA LEU A 529 -0.46 10.41 -8.72
C LEU A 529 0.09 10.95 -10.04
N VAL A 530 1.09 10.24 -10.55
CA VAL A 530 1.77 10.54 -11.81
C VAL A 530 1.88 9.29 -12.69
N ILE A 531 1.87 9.48 -14.00
CA ILE A 531 2.17 8.42 -14.99
C ILE A 531 3.56 8.68 -15.55
N VAL A 532 4.38 7.64 -15.65
CA VAL A 532 5.65 7.71 -16.40
C VAL A 532 5.33 7.78 -17.89
N VAL A 533 5.81 8.82 -18.56
CA VAL A 533 5.55 9.06 -19.98
C VAL A 533 6.84 9.35 -20.75
N PRO A 534 6.92 9.01 -22.05
CA PRO A 534 8.01 9.45 -22.89
C PRO A 534 8.08 10.97 -22.97
N GLN A 535 9.31 11.52 -23.01
CA GLN A 535 9.57 12.95 -23.15
C GLN A 535 10.30 13.22 -24.45
N SER A 536 9.73 14.08 -25.30
CA SER A 536 10.41 14.57 -26.49
C SER A 536 11.23 15.81 -26.14
N ILE A 537 12.54 15.74 -26.31
CA ILE A 537 13.46 16.85 -26.05
C ILE A 537 14.27 17.06 -27.30
N ASP A 538 14.24 18.28 -27.85
CA ASP A 538 15.01 18.60 -29.07
C ASP A 538 16.50 18.43 -28.83
N GLY A 539 17.14 17.63 -29.69
CA GLY A 539 18.56 17.32 -29.60
C GLY A 539 18.93 16.31 -28.51
N ALA A 540 17.97 15.61 -27.91
CA ALA A 540 18.27 14.54 -26.95
C ALA A 540 19.08 13.41 -27.64
N GLU A 541 20.10 12.92 -26.95
CA GLU A 541 20.93 11.79 -27.38
C GLU A 541 20.42 10.46 -26.82
N GLU A 542 19.51 10.51 -25.83
CA GLU A 542 18.94 9.35 -25.14
C GLU A 542 17.41 9.38 -25.17
N ASP A 543 16.79 8.20 -25.08
CA ASP A 543 15.36 8.08 -24.84
C ASP A 543 15.01 8.63 -23.44
N MET A 544 14.24 9.70 -23.39
CA MET A 544 13.90 10.39 -22.15
C MET A 544 12.49 10.04 -21.68
N LEU A 545 12.34 9.94 -20.38
CA LEU A 545 11.08 9.78 -19.65
C LEU A 545 10.86 10.98 -18.73
N GLY A 546 9.64 11.14 -18.27
CA GLY A 546 9.22 12.10 -17.26
C GLY A 546 7.87 11.72 -16.71
N PHE A 547 7.20 12.65 -16.03
CA PHE A 547 5.93 12.39 -15.36
C PHE A 547 4.80 13.24 -15.95
N GLU A 548 3.62 12.64 -16.06
CA GLU A 548 2.33 13.28 -16.29
C GLU A 548 1.56 13.26 -14.97
N THR A 549 1.28 14.41 -14.38
CA THR A 549 0.41 14.51 -13.19
C THR A 549 -1.04 14.24 -13.58
N ILE A 550 -1.72 13.33 -12.87
CA ILE A 550 -3.11 12.94 -13.13
C ILE A 550 -4.08 13.25 -11.98
N THR A 551 -3.58 13.62 -10.81
CA THR A 551 -4.40 14.10 -9.70
C THR A 551 -4.68 15.59 -9.87
N PHE A 552 -5.96 15.96 -9.84
CA PHE A 552 -6.40 17.34 -9.99
C PHE A 552 -7.23 17.75 -8.75
N THR A 553 -6.60 18.51 -7.85
CA THR A 553 -7.22 19.09 -6.65
C THR A 553 -6.35 20.27 -6.20
N PRO A 554 -6.91 21.42 -5.78
CA PRO A 554 -6.11 22.55 -5.38
C PRO A 554 -5.11 22.23 -4.26
N ILE A 555 -3.93 22.84 -4.35
CA ILE A 555 -2.91 22.87 -3.29
C ILE A 555 -3.10 24.17 -2.50
N ALA A 556 -3.12 24.09 -1.17
CA ALA A 556 -3.46 25.20 -0.27
C ALA A 556 -2.46 26.37 -0.40
N GLN A 557 -2.86 27.44 -1.11
CA GLN A 557 -2.00 28.59 -1.38
C GLN A 557 -1.67 29.41 -0.11
N ASN A 558 -2.57 29.45 0.88
CA ASN A 558 -2.34 30.13 2.15
C ASN A 558 -1.19 29.53 2.99
N LEU A 559 -0.80 28.30 2.67
CA LEU A 559 0.37 27.61 3.26
C LEU A 559 1.67 27.84 2.46
N VAL A 560 1.60 28.48 1.30
CA VAL A 560 2.80 28.75 0.49
C VAL A 560 3.49 30.03 0.95
N ASP A 561 4.79 29.91 1.25
CA ASP A 561 5.69 31.05 1.40
C ASP A 561 6.31 31.33 0.03
N THR A 562 5.73 32.29 -0.70
CA THR A 562 6.15 32.62 -2.06
C THR A 562 7.59 33.14 -2.15
N ALA A 563 8.16 33.66 -1.04
CA ALA A 563 9.54 34.07 -1.00
C ALA A 563 10.56 32.90 -1.07
N LEU A 564 10.10 31.67 -0.78
CA LEU A 564 10.92 30.45 -0.87
C LEU A 564 10.83 29.78 -2.24
N LEU A 565 9.86 30.15 -3.08
CA LEU A 565 9.72 29.59 -4.43
C LEU A 565 10.63 30.31 -5.43
N SER A 566 11.23 29.56 -6.32
CA SER A 566 11.77 30.12 -7.57
C SER A 566 10.65 30.51 -8.52
N GLY A 567 10.96 31.36 -9.52
CA GLY A 567 9.98 31.71 -10.55
C GLY A 567 9.40 30.47 -11.27
N ALA A 568 10.24 29.49 -11.60
CA ALA A 568 9.81 28.27 -12.26
C ALA A 568 8.89 27.39 -11.39
N GLU A 569 9.12 27.32 -10.08
CA GLU A 569 8.26 26.58 -9.15
C GLU A 569 6.88 27.29 -8.98
N ALA A 570 6.90 28.62 -8.92
CA ALA A 570 5.65 29.39 -8.89
C ALA A 570 4.87 29.25 -10.21
N ASP A 571 5.54 29.29 -11.36
CA ASP A 571 4.92 29.08 -12.68
C ASP A 571 4.32 27.68 -12.79
N TRP A 572 5.01 26.66 -12.25
CA TRP A 572 4.48 25.30 -12.22
C TRP A 572 3.19 25.22 -11.39
N LEU A 573 3.15 25.84 -10.21
CA LEU A 573 1.97 25.80 -9.35
C LEU A 573 0.77 26.53 -10.00
N ASP A 574 1.01 27.68 -10.62
CA ASP A 574 -0.04 28.40 -11.37
C ASP A 574 -0.56 27.56 -12.55
N ALA A 575 0.34 26.90 -13.30
CA ALA A 575 -0.05 26.02 -14.39
C ALA A 575 -0.81 24.78 -13.90
N TYR A 576 -0.40 24.20 -12.77
CA TYR A 576 -1.11 23.09 -12.13
C TYR A 576 -2.52 23.52 -11.73
N HIS A 577 -2.69 24.66 -11.06
CA HIS A 577 -4.00 25.18 -10.67
C HIS A 577 -4.89 25.51 -11.88
N ALA A 578 -4.31 26.05 -12.95
CA ALA A 578 -5.05 26.25 -14.21
C ALA A 578 -5.57 24.93 -14.79
N ALA A 579 -4.75 23.87 -14.78
CA ALA A 579 -5.17 22.54 -15.21
C ALA A 579 -6.24 21.94 -14.27
N VAL A 580 -6.13 22.13 -12.96
CA VAL A 580 -7.17 21.73 -11.99
C VAL A 580 -8.50 22.37 -12.33
N PHE A 581 -8.52 23.69 -12.53
CA PHE A 581 -9.74 24.40 -12.89
C PHE A 581 -10.31 23.91 -14.24
N GLU A 582 -9.48 23.78 -15.26
CA GLU A 582 -9.92 23.28 -16.58
C GLU A 582 -10.59 21.91 -16.48
N LYS A 583 -9.99 20.98 -15.71
CA LYS A 583 -10.46 19.59 -15.59
C LYS A 583 -11.71 19.45 -14.71
N LEU A 584 -11.80 20.20 -13.60
CA LEU A 584 -12.84 20.00 -12.60
C LEU A 584 -14.04 20.92 -12.77
N ALA A 585 -13.87 22.15 -13.30
CA ALA A 585 -14.95 23.13 -13.44
C ALA A 585 -16.17 22.63 -14.24
N PRO A 586 -16.03 21.73 -15.25
CA PRO A 586 -17.20 21.14 -15.90
C PRO A 586 -18.08 20.27 -14.99
N GLY A 587 -17.52 19.68 -13.92
CA GLY A 587 -18.23 18.86 -12.93
C GLY A 587 -18.75 19.64 -11.72
N MET A 588 -18.55 20.97 -11.69
CA MET A 588 -18.90 21.84 -10.57
C MET A 588 -19.80 22.99 -11.02
N SER A 589 -20.62 23.51 -10.12
CA SER A 589 -21.57 24.59 -10.41
C SER A 589 -21.79 25.49 -9.18
N GLY A 590 -22.36 26.67 -9.38
CA GLY A 590 -22.69 27.59 -8.29
C GLY A 590 -21.48 27.94 -7.43
N ASP A 591 -21.64 27.85 -6.12
CA ASP A 591 -20.64 28.24 -5.13
C ASP A 591 -19.40 27.32 -5.20
N ASP A 592 -19.59 26.02 -5.48
CA ASP A 592 -18.46 25.07 -5.64
C ASP A 592 -17.50 25.51 -6.75
N ARG A 593 -18.06 25.94 -7.91
CA ARG A 593 -17.24 26.40 -9.03
C ARG A 593 -16.57 27.74 -8.74
N ALA A 594 -17.27 28.67 -8.07
CA ALA A 594 -16.69 29.94 -7.69
C ALA A 594 -15.54 29.77 -6.67
N TRP A 595 -15.72 28.87 -5.71
CA TRP A 595 -14.64 28.49 -4.80
C TRP A 595 -13.44 27.89 -5.54
N LEU A 596 -13.68 26.94 -6.46
CA LEU A 596 -12.61 26.33 -7.25
C LEU A 596 -11.82 27.37 -8.05
N GLU A 597 -12.52 28.36 -8.65
CA GLU A 597 -11.88 29.45 -9.39
C GLU A 597 -10.97 30.28 -8.47
N ALA A 598 -11.42 30.60 -7.26
CA ALA A 598 -10.63 31.31 -6.27
C ALA A 598 -9.43 30.49 -5.77
N ALA A 599 -9.65 29.20 -5.46
CA ALA A 599 -8.60 28.28 -4.98
C ALA A 599 -7.52 28.00 -6.06
N CYS A 600 -7.87 28.15 -7.33
CA CYS A 600 -6.97 27.98 -8.48
C CYS A 600 -6.45 29.31 -9.06
N ALA A 601 -6.74 30.46 -8.44
CA ALA A 601 -6.20 31.74 -8.89
C ALA A 601 -4.67 31.73 -8.88
N PRO A 602 -3.99 32.45 -9.80
CA PRO A 602 -2.54 32.56 -9.76
C PRO A 602 -2.03 33.10 -8.42
N LEU A 603 -0.84 32.64 -8.03
CA LEU A 603 -0.20 33.10 -6.80
C LEU A 603 -0.02 34.62 -6.78
N ASP A 604 -0.35 35.24 -5.64
CA ASP A 604 0.01 36.63 -5.39
C ASP A 604 1.53 36.73 -5.18
N ARG A 605 2.25 37.17 -6.19
CA ARG A 605 3.71 37.31 -6.19
C ARG A 605 4.05 38.76 -5.86
N ALA A 606 4.78 38.99 -4.78
CA ALA A 606 5.41 40.30 -4.61
C ALA A 606 6.20 40.65 -5.91
N PRO A 607 6.13 41.88 -6.43
CA PRO A 607 6.83 42.25 -7.65
C PRO A 607 8.32 41.92 -7.48
N THR A 608 8.85 41.04 -8.32
CA THR A 608 10.27 40.73 -8.37
C THR A 608 10.99 42.07 -8.63
N ALA A 609 11.75 42.56 -7.65
CA ALA A 609 12.60 43.71 -7.86
C ALA A 609 13.50 43.33 -9.05
N LEU A 610 13.31 43.98 -10.18
CA LEU A 610 14.18 43.85 -11.34
C LEU A 610 15.59 44.11 -10.84
N ALA A 611 16.44 43.08 -10.84
CA ALA A 611 17.85 43.23 -10.59
C ALA A 611 18.40 44.21 -11.65
N ALA A 612 18.75 45.40 -11.20
CA ALA A 612 19.38 46.43 -11.99
C ALA A 612 20.84 46.10 -12.30
#